data_659229b205cd28e7f496ae375b466c5c
#
_entry.id   659229b205cd28e7f496ae375b466c5c
#
_cell.length_a   1.000
_cell.length_b   1.000
_cell.length_c   1.000
_cell.angle_alpha   90.00
_cell.angle_beta   90.00
_cell.angle_gamma   90.00
#
_symmetry.space_group_name_H-M   'P 1'
#
loop_
_entity.id
_entity.type
_entity.pdbx_description
1 polymer ?
#
loop_
_entity_poly.entity_id
_entity_poly.type
_entity_poly.pdbx_seq_one_letter_code
_entity_poly.pdbx_strand_id
1 'polypeptide(L)'
;MIFKNKIQDMDYGKIPPQSIDMENAVLGTILFESNQILDVIDLLKNESFYNESNGLIWEAMVQLYSKSQPIDILSVSEQLRKNGKLEHAGGMHYISELTNNSTFGIIHHAKIIVQKFIQRELIKISHEIIKESYEDTTDVFDLLDNANNLLLSIQNALTGTNVQNLISCQNSLLKKVLEVKSGISKSDEVITCVPFIKFYKNTVTVIGAKPGTGKTAFILSSALKQAEIGYKVMVISLEMTSDRLTARVIQTKTQIFAKRLISGEITDDEYDKVRELELPENILIDEGIGINSQNFKTRLISLHKKYRFDVCYIDYFQKIPMTGKGSLVELQFNLMETQICAFAKENSVAVCVLSQLTRGENNGLESLRGGGIEQGAQQVYMFIDENINDTKNLEFLQIPENIRGRIKVNCEKNRDDSYLGGEIYFDKLRQVMMDWSLNTNEVGIIKEKKNEFDIF
;
A
#
# COMPACT_ATOMS: atom_id res chain seq x y z
N MET A 1 -27.81 -5.71 -19.34
CA MET A 1 -28.52 -6.03 -20.60
C MET A 1 -27.71 -5.85 -21.88
N ILE A 2 -26.60 -5.10 -21.86
CA ILE A 2 -25.81 -4.78 -23.08
C ILE A 2 -24.80 -5.86 -23.47
N PHE A 3 -24.40 -6.74 -22.55
CA PHE A 3 -23.39 -7.79 -22.81
C PHE A 3 -23.96 -9.13 -23.31
N LYS A 4 -25.23 -9.41 -23.07
CA LYS A 4 -25.85 -10.68 -23.49
C LYS A 4 -26.09 -10.79 -25.03
N ASN A 5 -26.23 -9.64 -25.71
CA ASN A 5 -26.56 -9.66 -27.15
C ASN A 5 -25.33 -9.77 -28.08
N LYS A 6 -24.08 -9.50 -27.57
CA LYS A 6 -22.89 -9.55 -28.45
C LYS A 6 -22.31 -10.95 -28.69
N ILE A 7 -22.60 -11.91 -27.83
CA ILE A 7 -22.10 -13.30 -28.01
C ILE A 7 -23.10 -14.16 -28.82
N GLN A 8 -24.40 -13.82 -28.80
CA GLN A 8 -25.42 -14.53 -29.55
C GLN A 8 -25.37 -14.29 -31.08
N ASP A 9 -24.80 -13.14 -31.51
CA ASP A 9 -24.68 -12.84 -32.96
C ASP A 9 -23.40 -13.45 -33.59
N MET A 10 -22.60 -14.20 -32.84
CA MET A 10 -21.36 -14.86 -33.29
C MET A 10 -21.54 -16.35 -33.53
N ASP A 11 -22.72 -16.77 -33.92
CA ASP A 11 -23.09 -18.17 -33.92
C ASP A 11 -22.63 -18.92 -35.19
N TYR A 12 -21.54 -19.71 -35.03
CA TYR A 12 -21.29 -20.86 -35.90
C TYR A 12 -22.24 -22.05 -35.59
N GLY A 13 -23.37 -21.82 -34.95
CA GLY A 13 -24.30 -22.87 -34.50
C GLY A 13 -23.79 -23.75 -33.37
N LYS A 14 -22.75 -23.31 -32.64
CA LYS A 14 -22.14 -24.06 -31.53
C LYS A 14 -22.35 -23.33 -30.19
N ILE A 15 -22.68 -24.10 -29.17
CA ILE A 15 -22.78 -23.61 -27.80
C ILE A 15 -21.37 -23.16 -27.32
N PRO A 16 -21.23 -21.95 -26.73
CA PRO A 16 -19.94 -21.50 -26.19
C PRO A 16 -19.36 -22.52 -25.21
N PRO A 17 -18.01 -22.64 -25.15
CA PRO A 17 -17.36 -23.55 -24.21
C PRO A 17 -17.77 -23.28 -22.76
N GLN A 18 -18.35 -24.30 -22.11
CA GLN A 18 -18.89 -24.19 -20.74
C GLN A 18 -18.74 -25.50 -19.98
N SER A 19 -18.87 -25.46 -18.65
CA SER A 19 -18.92 -26.62 -17.76
C SER A 19 -19.67 -26.25 -16.49
N ILE A 20 -21.01 -26.15 -16.60
CA ILE A 20 -21.87 -25.70 -15.49
C ILE A 20 -21.76 -26.63 -14.29
N ASP A 21 -21.63 -27.95 -14.51
CA ASP A 21 -21.46 -28.91 -13.42
C ASP A 21 -20.21 -28.62 -12.57
N MET A 22 -19.10 -28.22 -13.20
CA MET A 22 -17.87 -27.85 -12.47
C MET A 22 -18.04 -26.53 -11.75
N GLU A 23 -18.76 -25.57 -12.33
CA GLU A 23 -19.08 -24.30 -11.65
C GLU A 23 -19.91 -24.57 -10.39
N ASN A 24 -20.96 -25.37 -10.49
CA ASN A 24 -21.83 -25.76 -9.38
C ASN A 24 -21.05 -26.54 -8.32
N ALA A 25 -20.16 -27.43 -8.73
CA ALA A 25 -19.29 -28.19 -7.82
C ALA A 25 -18.34 -27.31 -7.01
N VAL A 26 -17.71 -26.34 -7.65
CA VAL A 26 -16.80 -25.39 -6.96
C VAL A 26 -17.58 -24.53 -5.95
N LEU A 27 -18.69 -23.92 -6.35
CA LEU A 27 -19.51 -23.09 -5.48
C LEU A 27 -20.12 -23.89 -4.33
N GLY A 28 -20.65 -25.08 -4.63
CA GLY A 28 -21.22 -25.98 -3.63
C GLY A 28 -20.20 -26.44 -2.58
N THR A 29 -18.98 -26.75 -3.02
CA THR A 29 -17.88 -27.13 -2.12
C THR A 29 -17.52 -26.00 -1.17
N ILE A 30 -17.45 -24.75 -1.65
CA ILE A 30 -17.14 -23.58 -0.83
C ILE A 30 -18.26 -23.26 0.17
N LEU A 31 -19.53 -23.43 -0.24
CA LEU A 31 -20.68 -23.26 0.65
C LEU A 31 -20.68 -24.30 1.79
N PHE A 32 -20.19 -25.50 1.51
CA PHE A 32 -20.09 -26.58 2.48
C PHE A 32 -18.85 -26.41 3.39
N GLU A 33 -17.71 -26.06 2.80
CA GLU A 33 -16.43 -25.87 3.48
C GLU A 33 -15.76 -24.56 3.06
N SER A 34 -16.04 -23.47 3.78
CA SER A 34 -15.68 -22.11 3.40
C SER A 34 -14.18 -21.88 3.21
N ASN A 35 -13.31 -22.66 3.89
CA ASN A 35 -11.86 -22.55 3.77
C ASN A 35 -11.35 -22.94 2.36
N GLN A 36 -12.09 -23.75 1.61
CA GLN A 36 -11.74 -24.17 0.25
C GLN A 36 -11.67 -23.00 -0.75
N ILE A 37 -12.24 -21.85 -0.42
CA ILE A 37 -12.10 -20.64 -1.24
C ILE A 37 -10.65 -20.22 -1.42
N LEU A 38 -9.79 -20.45 -0.41
CA LEU A 38 -8.37 -20.12 -0.45
C LEU A 38 -7.63 -20.80 -1.59
N ASP A 39 -8.04 -22.03 -1.94
CA ASP A 39 -7.37 -22.83 -2.96
C ASP A 39 -7.68 -22.35 -4.37
N VAL A 40 -8.74 -21.57 -4.55
CA VAL A 40 -9.24 -21.20 -5.89
C VAL A 40 -9.47 -19.71 -6.12
N ILE A 41 -9.33 -18.88 -5.07
CA ILE A 41 -9.61 -17.44 -5.15
C ILE A 41 -8.67 -16.71 -6.13
N ASP A 42 -7.44 -17.18 -6.27
CA ASP A 42 -6.46 -16.61 -7.20
C ASP A 42 -6.63 -17.13 -8.63
N LEU A 43 -7.38 -18.22 -8.82
CA LEU A 43 -7.63 -18.86 -10.11
C LEU A 43 -8.89 -18.34 -10.81
N LEU A 44 -9.94 -18.04 -10.04
CA LEU A 44 -11.26 -17.74 -10.56
C LEU A 44 -11.59 -16.25 -10.44
N LYS A 45 -12.25 -15.74 -11.48
CA LYS A 45 -12.85 -14.39 -11.53
C LYS A 45 -14.34 -14.53 -11.80
N ASN A 46 -15.12 -13.45 -11.61
CA ASN A 46 -16.55 -13.45 -11.91
C ASN A 46 -16.83 -13.88 -13.36
N GLU A 47 -16.01 -13.36 -14.28
CA GLU A 47 -16.10 -13.59 -15.71
C GLU A 47 -15.71 -15.02 -16.11
N SER A 48 -15.05 -15.77 -15.20
CA SER A 48 -14.67 -17.16 -15.44
C SER A 48 -15.90 -18.07 -15.57
N PHE A 49 -16.98 -17.71 -14.88
CA PHE A 49 -18.23 -18.47 -14.90
C PHE A 49 -19.03 -18.18 -16.17
N TYR A 50 -19.55 -19.25 -16.79
CA TYR A 50 -20.46 -19.14 -17.93
C TYR A 50 -21.89 -18.80 -17.47
N ASN A 51 -22.34 -19.43 -16.37
CA ASN A 51 -23.60 -19.10 -15.74
C ASN A 51 -23.46 -17.80 -14.96
N GLU A 52 -24.16 -16.76 -15.39
CA GLU A 52 -24.18 -15.44 -14.79
C GLU A 52 -24.56 -15.49 -13.29
N SER A 53 -25.51 -16.36 -12.93
CA SER A 53 -25.91 -16.57 -11.53
C SER A 53 -24.72 -17.07 -10.69
N ASN A 54 -23.91 -18.00 -11.22
CA ASN A 54 -22.73 -18.54 -10.56
C ASN A 54 -21.65 -17.45 -10.39
N GLY A 55 -21.46 -16.59 -11.39
CA GLY A 55 -20.55 -15.44 -11.29
C GLY A 55 -20.97 -14.45 -10.20
N LEU A 56 -22.28 -14.18 -10.05
CA LEU A 56 -22.79 -13.31 -8.99
C LEU A 56 -22.62 -13.93 -7.59
N ILE A 57 -22.82 -15.23 -7.46
CA ILE A 57 -22.60 -15.97 -6.21
C ILE A 57 -21.13 -15.95 -5.85
N TRP A 58 -20.24 -16.20 -6.81
CA TRP A 58 -18.79 -16.09 -6.60
C TRP A 58 -18.38 -14.69 -6.14
N GLU A 59 -18.87 -13.63 -6.79
CA GLU A 59 -18.63 -12.25 -6.39
C GLU A 59 -19.02 -12.00 -4.93
N ALA A 60 -20.18 -12.52 -4.51
CA ALA A 60 -20.64 -12.39 -3.13
C ALA A 60 -19.74 -13.15 -2.14
N MET A 61 -19.30 -14.36 -2.49
CA MET A 61 -18.35 -15.16 -1.68
C MET A 61 -17.02 -14.43 -1.50
N VAL A 62 -16.45 -13.87 -2.57
CA VAL A 62 -15.20 -13.09 -2.53
C VAL A 62 -15.38 -11.83 -1.69
N GLN A 63 -16.53 -11.16 -1.76
CA GLN A 63 -16.82 -9.99 -0.92
C GLN A 63 -16.90 -10.35 0.57
N LEU A 64 -17.53 -11.48 0.91
CA LEU A 64 -17.59 -11.98 2.29
C LEU A 64 -16.20 -12.37 2.80
N TYR A 65 -15.44 -13.10 1.98
CA TYR A 65 -14.07 -13.46 2.30
C TYR A 65 -13.20 -12.22 2.59
N SER A 66 -13.29 -11.19 1.72
CA SER A 66 -12.51 -9.95 1.89
C SER A 66 -12.86 -9.15 3.16
N LYS A 67 -14.06 -9.40 3.73
CA LYS A 67 -14.53 -8.81 4.99
C LYS A 67 -14.29 -9.74 6.19
N SER A 68 -13.63 -10.89 6.00
CA SER A 68 -13.47 -11.93 7.02
C SER A 68 -14.81 -12.40 7.63
N GLN A 69 -15.85 -12.43 6.80
CA GLN A 69 -17.18 -12.91 7.19
C GLN A 69 -17.36 -14.38 6.78
N PRO A 70 -18.20 -15.16 7.51
CA PRO A 70 -18.47 -16.54 7.14
C PRO A 70 -19.08 -16.64 5.74
N ILE A 71 -18.70 -17.70 5.02
CA ILE A 71 -19.26 -18.01 3.70
C ILE A 71 -20.16 -19.23 3.87
N ASP A 72 -21.45 -18.99 3.94
CA ASP A 72 -22.50 -19.99 4.02
C ASP A 72 -23.72 -19.52 3.22
N ILE A 73 -24.74 -20.39 3.09
CA ILE A 73 -25.95 -20.10 2.32
C ILE A 73 -26.61 -18.79 2.77
N LEU A 74 -26.70 -18.55 4.08
CA LEU A 74 -27.40 -17.40 4.63
C LEU A 74 -26.61 -16.11 4.38
N SER A 75 -25.32 -16.14 4.67
CA SER A 75 -24.41 -14.99 4.50
C SER A 75 -24.29 -14.59 3.03
N VAL A 76 -24.16 -15.55 2.11
CA VAL A 76 -24.12 -15.31 0.65
C VAL A 76 -25.45 -14.74 0.17
N SER A 77 -26.58 -15.31 0.59
CA SER A 77 -27.91 -14.81 0.21
C SER A 77 -28.13 -13.38 0.71
N GLU A 78 -27.72 -13.07 1.94
CA GLU A 78 -27.84 -11.74 2.51
C GLU A 78 -26.91 -10.72 1.80
N GLN A 79 -25.68 -11.12 1.46
CA GLN A 79 -24.77 -10.28 0.68
C GLN A 79 -25.33 -9.99 -0.72
N LEU A 80 -25.90 -10.99 -1.39
CA LEU A 80 -26.57 -10.82 -2.68
C LEU A 80 -27.81 -9.93 -2.57
N ARG A 81 -28.60 -10.03 -1.49
CA ARG A 81 -29.74 -9.16 -1.21
C ARG A 81 -29.29 -7.70 -1.02
N LYS A 82 -28.23 -7.46 -0.26
CA LYS A 82 -27.64 -6.12 -0.09
C LYS A 82 -27.15 -5.52 -1.42
N ASN A 83 -26.66 -6.37 -2.31
CA ASN A 83 -26.22 -5.95 -3.64
C ASN A 83 -27.41 -5.78 -4.63
N GLY A 84 -28.64 -6.12 -4.25
CA GLY A 84 -29.82 -6.11 -5.13
C GLY A 84 -29.78 -7.21 -6.22
N LYS A 85 -28.96 -8.26 -6.04
CA LYS A 85 -28.66 -9.27 -7.06
C LYS A 85 -29.22 -10.66 -6.72
N LEU A 86 -29.93 -10.85 -5.60
CA LEU A 86 -30.37 -12.17 -5.12
C LEU A 86 -31.23 -12.91 -6.14
N GLU A 87 -32.23 -12.25 -6.74
CA GLU A 87 -33.12 -12.86 -7.74
C GLU A 87 -32.37 -13.20 -9.03
N HIS A 88 -31.44 -12.37 -9.46
CA HIS A 88 -30.59 -12.62 -10.62
C HIS A 88 -29.61 -13.78 -10.40
N ALA A 89 -29.23 -14.02 -9.14
CA ALA A 89 -28.41 -15.17 -8.74
C ALA A 89 -29.25 -16.49 -8.61
N GLY A 90 -30.53 -16.50 -8.97
CA GLY A 90 -31.41 -17.64 -8.87
C GLY A 90 -32.12 -17.83 -7.53
N GLY A 91 -32.02 -16.82 -6.64
CA GLY A 91 -32.65 -16.83 -5.32
C GLY A 91 -32.01 -17.80 -4.34
N MET A 92 -32.54 -17.82 -3.11
CA MET A 92 -32.02 -18.66 -2.04
C MET A 92 -32.12 -20.17 -2.34
N HIS A 93 -33.13 -20.56 -3.12
CA HIS A 93 -33.35 -21.97 -3.51
C HIS A 93 -32.15 -22.48 -4.33
N TYR A 94 -31.75 -21.73 -5.37
CA TYR A 94 -30.64 -22.11 -6.21
C TYR A 94 -29.31 -22.19 -5.42
N ILE A 95 -29.05 -21.23 -4.53
CA ILE A 95 -27.85 -21.25 -3.66
C ILE A 95 -27.84 -22.49 -2.77
N SER A 96 -29.02 -22.89 -2.25
CA SER A 96 -29.15 -24.12 -1.44
C SER A 96 -28.92 -25.37 -2.28
N GLU A 97 -29.42 -25.42 -3.52
CA GLU A 97 -29.20 -26.57 -4.42
C GLU A 97 -27.74 -26.81 -4.77
N LEU A 98 -26.92 -25.73 -4.84
CA LEU A 98 -25.48 -25.85 -5.11
C LEU A 98 -24.76 -26.72 -4.09
N THR A 99 -25.19 -26.74 -2.82
CA THR A 99 -24.56 -27.57 -1.79
C THR A 99 -24.64 -29.06 -2.05
N ASN A 100 -25.62 -29.50 -2.84
CA ASN A 100 -25.77 -30.92 -3.24
C ASN A 100 -24.68 -31.35 -4.24
N ASN A 101 -23.95 -30.37 -4.83
CA ASN A 101 -22.89 -30.62 -5.82
C ASN A 101 -21.51 -30.58 -5.21
N SER A 102 -21.38 -30.54 -3.87
CA SER A 102 -20.06 -30.52 -3.20
C SER A 102 -19.28 -31.81 -3.54
N THR A 103 -17.98 -31.64 -3.84
CA THR A 103 -17.14 -32.75 -4.31
C THR A 103 -15.67 -32.52 -3.93
N PHE A 104 -14.86 -33.58 -4.04
CA PHE A 104 -13.42 -33.47 -3.82
C PHE A 104 -12.69 -32.94 -5.07
N GLY A 105 -11.57 -32.26 -4.88
CA GLY A 105 -10.70 -31.81 -5.98
C GLY A 105 -11.08 -30.46 -6.57
N ILE A 106 -11.52 -29.52 -5.76
CA ILE A 106 -11.94 -28.16 -6.13
C ILE A 106 -10.95 -27.47 -7.08
N ILE A 107 -9.64 -27.61 -6.86
CA ILE A 107 -8.58 -27.01 -7.72
C ILE A 107 -8.67 -27.55 -9.16
N HIS A 108 -8.94 -28.85 -9.32
CA HIS A 108 -9.09 -29.45 -10.66
C HIS A 108 -10.32 -28.91 -11.38
N HIS A 109 -11.44 -28.77 -10.67
CA HIS A 109 -12.69 -28.22 -11.22
C HIS A 109 -12.51 -26.74 -11.58
N ALA A 110 -11.86 -25.95 -10.72
CA ALA A 110 -11.55 -24.57 -11.01
C ALA A 110 -10.67 -24.41 -12.26
N LYS A 111 -9.67 -25.26 -12.46
CA LYS A 111 -8.85 -25.27 -13.69
C LYS A 111 -9.68 -25.55 -14.95
N ILE A 112 -10.69 -26.43 -14.87
CA ILE A 112 -11.61 -26.69 -16.01
C ILE A 112 -12.43 -25.44 -16.32
N ILE A 113 -12.95 -24.74 -15.30
CA ILE A 113 -13.70 -23.49 -15.47
C ILE A 113 -12.83 -22.45 -16.17
N VAL A 114 -11.60 -22.25 -15.69
CA VAL A 114 -10.63 -21.33 -16.30
C VAL A 114 -10.33 -21.71 -17.75
N GLN A 115 -10.14 -22.99 -18.05
CA GLN A 115 -9.91 -23.45 -19.41
C GLN A 115 -11.10 -23.11 -20.34
N LYS A 116 -12.34 -23.29 -19.87
CA LYS A 116 -13.53 -22.91 -20.63
C LYS A 116 -13.68 -21.41 -20.83
N PHE A 117 -13.34 -20.63 -19.81
CA PHE A 117 -13.29 -19.16 -19.90
C PHE A 117 -12.31 -18.71 -20.98
N ILE A 118 -11.10 -19.26 -20.99
CA ILE A 118 -10.08 -18.93 -21.99
C ILE A 118 -10.54 -19.26 -23.40
N GLN A 119 -11.17 -20.41 -23.58
CA GLN A 119 -11.73 -20.77 -24.89
C GLN A 119 -12.76 -19.74 -25.36
N ARG A 120 -13.59 -19.19 -24.45
CA ARG A 120 -14.55 -18.11 -24.78
C ARG A 120 -13.84 -16.80 -25.14
N GLU A 121 -12.84 -16.42 -24.38
CA GLU A 121 -12.07 -15.18 -24.66
C GLU A 121 -11.30 -15.30 -25.99
N LEU A 122 -10.72 -16.45 -26.31
CA LEU A 122 -10.09 -16.69 -27.60
C LEU A 122 -11.07 -16.55 -28.77
N ILE A 123 -12.28 -17.10 -28.64
CA ILE A 123 -13.34 -16.94 -29.64
C ILE A 123 -13.68 -15.47 -29.83
N LYS A 124 -13.86 -14.73 -28.73
CA LYS A 124 -14.18 -13.30 -28.75
C LYS A 124 -13.10 -12.48 -29.46
N ILE A 125 -11.83 -12.68 -29.06
CA ILE A 125 -10.69 -11.99 -29.68
C ILE A 125 -10.55 -12.33 -31.16
N SER A 126 -10.74 -13.60 -31.53
CA SER A 126 -10.70 -14.00 -32.93
C SER A 126 -11.74 -13.25 -33.78
N HIS A 127 -12.94 -13.05 -33.24
CA HIS A 127 -13.97 -12.25 -33.91
C HIS A 127 -13.62 -10.77 -34.02
N GLU A 128 -12.98 -10.20 -32.99
CA GLU A 128 -12.53 -8.83 -32.99
C GLU A 128 -11.45 -8.61 -34.07
N ILE A 129 -10.48 -9.52 -34.15
CA ILE A 129 -9.45 -9.54 -35.20
C ILE A 129 -10.09 -9.70 -36.59
N ILE A 130 -11.04 -10.62 -36.77
CA ILE A 130 -11.75 -10.79 -38.05
C ILE A 130 -12.46 -9.51 -38.43
N LYS A 131 -13.19 -8.88 -37.51
CA LYS A 131 -13.92 -7.64 -37.76
C LYS A 131 -12.98 -6.50 -38.20
N GLU A 132 -11.90 -6.27 -37.45
CA GLU A 132 -10.91 -5.22 -37.76
C GLU A 132 -10.18 -5.49 -39.10
N SER A 133 -9.98 -6.77 -39.46
CA SER A 133 -9.36 -7.17 -40.74
C SER A 133 -10.21 -6.87 -41.97
N TYR A 134 -11.51 -6.69 -41.82
CA TYR A 134 -12.41 -6.24 -42.90
C TYR A 134 -12.54 -4.72 -43.02
N GLU A 135 -11.92 -3.96 -42.11
CA GLU A 135 -11.97 -2.50 -42.14
C GLU A 135 -10.79 -1.94 -42.99
N ASP A 136 -11.08 -1.42 -44.18
CA ASP A 136 -10.07 -0.90 -45.13
C ASP A 136 -9.24 0.28 -44.60
N THR A 137 -9.65 0.91 -43.47
CA THR A 137 -8.97 2.06 -42.85
C THR A 137 -7.94 1.67 -41.80
N THR A 138 -7.88 0.39 -41.39
CA THR A 138 -6.98 -0.10 -40.34
C THR A 138 -5.59 -0.37 -40.94
N ASP A 139 -4.54 0.20 -40.34
CA ASP A 139 -3.17 -0.17 -40.66
C ASP A 139 -2.86 -1.61 -40.27
N VAL A 140 -2.27 -2.38 -41.19
CA VAL A 140 -2.00 -3.80 -40.97
C VAL A 140 -1.03 -4.05 -39.84
N PHE A 141 -0.06 -3.15 -39.61
CA PHE A 141 0.88 -3.29 -38.51
C PHE A 141 0.24 -3.01 -37.16
N ASP A 142 -0.63 -1.99 -37.08
CA ASP A 142 -1.42 -1.69 -35.89
C ASP A 142 -2.38 -2.84 -35.55
N LEU A 143 -3.00 -3.47 -36.56
CA LEU A 143 -3.84 -4.65 -36.39
C LEU A 143 -3.07 -5.83 -35.82
N LEU A 144 -1.85 -6.10 -36.34
CA LEU A 144 -0.99 -7.17 -35.82
C LEU A 144 -0.55 -6.93 -34.37
N ASP A 145 -0.21 -5.69 -34.04
CA ASP A 145 0.19 -5.33 -32.68
C ASP A 145 -0.99 -5.41 -31.71
N ASN A 146 -2.19 -5.00 -32.12
CA ASN A 146 -3.40 -5.12 -31.33
C ASN A 146 -3.75 -6.60 -31.08
N ALA A 147 -3.75 -7.44 -32.13
CA ALA A 147 -3.97 -8.86 -32.01
C ALA A 147 -2.99 -9.57 -31.05
N ASN A 148 -1.70 -9.26 -31.14
CA ASN A 148 -0.68 -9.76 -30.22
C ASN A 148 -0.94 -9.33 -28.78
N ASN A 149 -1.28 -8.06 -28.55
CA ASN A 149 -1.58 -7.54 -27.20
C ASN A 149 -2.81 -8.23 -26.59
N LEU A 150 -3.86 -8.48 -27.37
CA LEU A 150 -5.06 -9.18 -26.94
C LEU A 150 -4.74 -10.64 -26.55
N LEU A 151 -3.96 -11.36 -27.35
CA LEU A 151 -3.51 -12.72 -27.04
C LEU A 151 -2.63 -12.79 -25.80
N LEU A 152 -1.72 -11.84 -25.63
CA LEU A 152 -0.87 -11.72 -24.43
C LEU A 152 -1.71 -11.47 -23.17
N SER A 153 -2.79 -10.69 -23.26
CA SER A 153 -3.70 -10.45 -22.13
C SER A 153 -4.32 -11.72 -21.59
N ILE A 154 -4.71 -12.65 -22.48
CA ILE A 154 -5.23 -13.98 -22.09
C ILE A 154 -4.12 -14.81 -21.43
N GLN A 155 -2.93 -14.82 -22.01
CA GLN A 155 -1.82 -15.60 -21.47
C GLN A 155 -1.43 -15.12 -20.07
N ASN A 156 -1.43 -13.83 -19.84
CA ASN A 156 -1.20 -13.24 -18.52
C ASN A 156 -2.31 -13.56 -17.51
N ALA A 157 -3.56 -13.63 -17.97
CA ALA A 157 -4.69 -14.04 -17.13
C ALA A 157 -4.61 -15.51 -16.67
N LEU A 158 -3.92 -16.37 -17.45
CA LEU A 158 -3.71 -17.79 -17.16
C LEU A 158 -2.64 -18.09 -16.13
N THR A 159 -1.51 -17.35 -16.25
CA THR A 159 -0.30 -17.74 -15.54
C THR A 159 -0.19 -17.09 -14.18
N GLY A 160 -1.03 -16.08 -13.88
CA GLY A 160 -0.84 -15.20 -12.73
C GLY A 160 0.55 -14.52 -12.74
N THR A 161 1.33 -14.74 -13.81
CA THR A 161 2.67 -14.20 -13.98
C THR A 161 2.61 -13.00 -14.91
N ASN A 162 2.96 -11.84 -14.40
CA ASN A 162 3.15 -10.62 -15.19
C ASN A 162 4.49 -10.70 -15.97
N VAL A 163 4.63 -11.72 -16.80
CA VAL A 163 5.80 -11.85 -17.68
C VAL A 163 5.56 -10.96 -18.91
N GLN A 164 6.32 -9.88 -19.00
CA GLN A 164 6.27 -8.96 -20.13
C GLN A 164 7.59 -9.03 -20.88
N ASN A 165 7.55 -8.92 -22.21
CA ASN A 165 8.77 -8.75 -22.99
C ASN A 165 9.33 -7.32 -22.82
N LEU A 166 10.61 -7.13 -23.07
CA LEU A 166 11.29 -5.85 -22.85
C LEU A 166 10.69 -4.70 -23.68
N ILE A 167 10.20 -5.00 -24.87
CA ILE A 167 9.57 -4.01 -25.76
C ILE A 167 8.25 -3.52 -25.19
N SER A 168 7.39 -4.41 -24.67
CA SER A 168 6.17 -4.04 -23.96
C SER A 168 6.47 -3.18 -22.74
N CYS A 169 7.52 -3.54 -21.96
CA CYS A 169 7.97 -2.74 -20.81
C CYS A 169 8.43 -1.35 -21.24
N GLN A 170 9.18 -1.25 -22.35
CA GLN A 170 9.63 0.02 -22.92
C GLN A 170 8.45 0.90 -23.31
N ASN A 171 7.49 0.37 -24.04
CA ASN A 171 6.30 1.12 -24.49
C ASN A 171 5.48 1.62 -23.28
N SER A 172 5.27 0.78 -22.27
CA SER A 172 4.59 1.15 -21.03
C SER A 172 5.34 2.25 -20.28
N LEU A 173 6.67 2.15 -20.21
CA LEU A 173 7.52 3.16 -19.58
C LEU A 173 7.46 4.49 -20.32
N LEU A 174 7.57 4.49 -21.65
CA LEU A 174 7.48 5.71 -22.48
C LEU A 174 6.13 6.40 -22.32
N LYS A 175 5.03 5.64 -22.31
CA LYS A 175 3.69 6.18 -22.04
C LYS A 175 3.65 6.88 -20.69
N LYS A 176 4.15 6.24 -19.64
CA LYS A 176 4.22 6.79 -18.30
C LYS A 176 5.07 8.07 -18.23
N VAL A 177 6.23 8.08 -18.91
CA VAL A 177 7.09 9.28 -19.01
C VAL A 177 6.35 10.44 -19.65
N LEU A 178 5.56 10.19 -20.70
CA LEU A 178 4.76 11.23 -21.36
C LEU A 178 3.65 11.77 -20.45
N GLU A 179 2.96 10.88 -19.72
CA GLU A 179 1.91 11.27 -18.76
C GLU A 179 2.48 12.14 -17.62
N VAL A 180 3.66 11.79 -17.10
CA VAL A 180 4.35 12.61 -16.08
C VAL A 180 4.79 13.95 -16.65
N LYS A 181 5.40 13.98 -17.86
CA LYS A 181 5.82 15.23 -18.51
C LYS A 181 4.65 16.17 -18.84
N SER A 182 3.49 15.62 -19.18
CA SER A 182 2.28 16.41 -19.45
C SER A 182 1.50 16.80 -18.19
N GLY A 183 1.95 16.39 -16.99
CA GLY A 183 1.26 16.68 -15.74
C GLY A 183 -0.02 15.87 -15.51
N ILE A 184 -0.30 14.86 -16.36
CA ILE A 184 -1.48 13.99 -16.22
C ILE A 184 -1.31 13.04 -15.03
N SER A 185 -0.10 12.54 -14.78
CA SER A 185 0.22 11.69 -13.65
C SER A 185 1.39 12.22 -12.83
N LYS A 186 1.43 11.84 -11.52
CA LYS A 186 2.57 12.16 -10.67
C LYS A 186 3.74 11.21 -10.94
N SER A 187 4.96 11.68 -10.71
CA SER A 187 6.15 10.83 -10.70
C SER A 187 6.01 9.69 -9.67
N ASP A 188 6.72 8.58 -9.92
CA ASP A 188 6.87 7.52 -8.92
C ASP A 188 7.76 7.94 -7.75
N GLU A 189 8.62 8.94 -7.98
CA GLU A 189 9.43 9.55 -6.93
C GLU A 189 8.54 10.38 -5.99
N VAL A 190 8.64 10.08 -4.71
CA VAL A 190 7.93 10.76 -3.62
C VAL A 190 8.95 11.48 -2.76
N ILE A 191 8.88 12.80 -2.74
CA ILE A 191 9.79 13.64 -1.96
C ILE A 191 9.53 13.51 -0.46
N THR A 192 10.57 13.74 0.35
CA THR A 192 10.47 13.83 1.81
C THR A 192 10.81 15.25 2.29
N CYS A 193 10.82 15.46 3.61
CA CYS A 193 11.31 16.72 4.20
C CYS A 193 12.79 16.96 3.94
N VAL A 194 13.55 15.92 3.55
CA VAL A 194 14.98 15.96 3.27
C VAL A 194 15.21 15.62 1.79
N PRO A 195 15.76 16.52 0.96
CA PRO A 195 15.81 16.36 -0.50
C PRO A 195 16.57 15.12 -1.00
N PHE A 196 17.62 14.67 -0.27
CA PHE A 196 18.40 13.49 -0.67
C PHE A 196 17.80 12.17 -0.20
N ILE A 197 16.72 12.18 0.62
CA ILE A 197 15.95 10.98 0.97
C ILE A 197 14.68 10.99 0.14
N LYS A 198 14.61 10.11 -0.84
CA LYS A 198 13.47 9.95 -1.74
C LYS A 198 12.85 8.59 -1.54
N PHE A 199 11.54 8.53 -1.64
CA PHE A 199 10.82 7.28 -1.71
C PHE A 199 10.35 7.04 -3.12
N TYR A 200 10.08 5.79 -3.46
CA TYR A 200 9.53 5.45 -4.76
C TYR A 200 8.25 4.62 -4.59
N LYS A 201 7.25 4.91 -5.42
CA LYS A 201 6.05 4.05 -5.49
C LYS A 201 6.46 2.62 -5.86
N ASN A 202 5.65 1.66 -5.47
CA ASN A 202 5.91 0.22 -5.65
C ASN A 202 7.09 -0.33 -4.83
N THR A 203 7.67 0.44 -3.92
CA THR A 203 8.86 0.03 -3.17
C THR A 203 8.71 0.24 -1.66
N VAL A 204 9.61 -0.39 -0.93
CA VAL A 204 9.74 -0.25 0.52
C VAL A 204 11.07 0.43 0.84
N THR A 205 11.00 1.48 1.65
CA THR A 205 12.16 2.15 2.25
C THR A 205 12.20 1.85 3.74
N VAL A 206 13.36 1.52 4.27
CA VAL A 206 13.58 1.30 5.71
C VAL A 206 14.39 2.44 6.29
N ILE A 207 13.96 2.97 7.42
CA ILE A 207 14.73 3.94 8.21
C ILE A 207 15.05 3.34 9.57
N GLY A 208 16.32 3.04 9.78
CA GLY A 208 16.86 2.55 11.04
C GLY A 208 17.38 3.69 11.90
N ALA A 209 17.02 3.73 13.19
CA ALA A 209 17.61 4.69 14.13
C ALA A 209 17.46 4.25 15.59
N LYS A 210 18.35 4.74 16.45
CA LYS A 210 18.24 4.58 17.90
C LYS A 210 17.03 5.36 18.45
N PRO A 211 16.49 5.00 19.64
CA PRO A 211 15.47 5.82 20.30
C PRO A 211 15.92 7.26 20.48
N GLY A 212 14.99 8.22 20.29
CA GLY A 212 15.27 9.65 20.48
C GLY A 212 15.96 10.36 19.30
N THR A 213 16.36 9.64 18.25
CA THR A 213 17.00 10.24 17.06
C THR A 213 16.02 11.01 16.15
N GLY A 214 14.71 10.99 16.43
CA GLY A 214 13.73 11.79 15.67
C GLY A 214 13.01 11.06 14.54
N LYS A 215 12.96 9.71 14.53
CA LYS A 215 12.22 8.92 13.51
C LYS A 215 10.82 9.44 13.26
N THR A 216 10.02 9.57 14.32
CA THR A 216 8.62 10.05 14.22
C THR A 216 8.56 11.52 13.74
N ALA A 217 9.53 12.37 14.12
CA ALA A 217 9.61 13.74 13.61
C ALA A 217 9.89 13.77 12.09
N PHE A 218 10.76 12.88 11.60
CA PHE A 218 11.00 12.73 10.17
C PHE A 218 9.73 12.32 9.40
N ILE A 219 8.97 11.32 9.92
CA ILE A 219 7.68 10.93 9.30
C ILE A 219 6.73 12.13 9.24
N LEU A 220 6.51 12.81 10.36
CA LEU A 220 5.53 13.90 10.42
C LEU A 220 5.95 15.07 9.54
N SER A 221 7.24 15.45 9.53
CA SER A 221 7.76 16.51 8.65
C SER A 221 7.62 16.12 7.16
N SER A 222 7.89 14.86 6.82
CA SER A 222 7.74 14.38 5.45
C SER A 222 6.27 14.28 5.05
N ALA A 223 5.40 13.78 5.94
CA ALA A 223 3.96 13.68 5.68
C ALA A 223 3.33 15.06 5.44
N LEU A 224 3.71 16.08 6.23
CA LEU A 224 3.25 17.45 6.03
C LEU A 224 3.67 17.97 4.65
N LYS A 225 4.94 17.82 4.28
CA LYS A 225 5.44 18.23 2.96
C LYS A 225 4.77 17.48 1.81
N GLN A 226 4.55 16.19 1.95
CA GLN A 226 3.86 15.36 0.98
C GLN A 226 2.38 15.75 0.84
N ALA A 227 1.72 16.05 1.96
CA ALA A 227 0.35 16.52 1.97
C ALA A 227 0.17 17.87 1.25
N GLU A 228 1.10 18.81 1.45
CA GLU A 228 1.13 20.12 0.79
C GLU A 228 1.18 20.01 -0.75
N ILE A 229 1.86 18.99 -1.27
CA ILE A 229 1.93 18.72 -2.73
C ILE A 229 0.86 17.73 -3.21
N GLY A 230 -0.13 17.44 -2.35
CA GLY A 230 -1.34 16.70 -2.68
C GLY A 230 -1.18 15.17 -2.69
N TYR A 231 -0.18 14.59 -2.02
CA TYR A 231 -0.18 13.15 -1.71
C TYR A 231 -1.13 12.85 -0.56
N LYS A 232 -1.82 11.71 -0.63
CA LYS A 232 -2.57 11.16 0.49
C LYS A 232 -1.65 10.24 1.29
N VAL A 233 -1.44 10.56 2.56
CA VAL A 233 -0.47 9.91 3.43
C VAL A 233 -1.18 9.12 4.53
N MET A 234 -0.82 7.87 4.72
CA MET A 234 -1.25 7.02 5.83
C MET A 234 -0.10 6.86 6.82
N VAL A 235 -0.34 7.13 8.09
CA VAL A 235 0.59 6.87 9.19
C VAL A 235 -0.01 5.79 10.09
N ILE A 236 0.59 4.60 10.08
CA ILE A 236 0.24 3.51 11.01
C ILE A 236 1.17 3.64 12.21
N SER A 237 0.63 4.11 13.32
CA SER A 237 1.38 4.34 14.55
C SER A 237 1.10 3.26 15.57
N LEU A 238 2.09 2.43 15.85
CA LEU A 238 2.01 1.33 16.81
C LEU A 238 2.58 1.71 18.19
N GLU A 239 3.17 2.89 18.29
CA GLU A 239 3.79 3.38 19.53
C GLU A 239 3.03 4.56 20.15
N MET A 240 2.50 5.44 19.32
CA MET A 240 1.88 6.69 19.76
C MET A 240 0.42 6.77 19.33
N THR A 241 -0.41 7.34 20.22
CA THR A 241 -1.81 7.64 19.88
C THR A 241 -1.91 8.79 18.87
N SER A 242 -3.03 8.86 18.16
CA SER A 242 -3.36 9.94 17.21
C SER A 242 -3.26 11.33 17.87
N ASP A 243 -3.74 11.47 19.11
CA ASP A 243 -3.67 12.74 19.85
C ASP A 243 -2.22 13.21 20.05
N ARG A 244 -1.31 12.29 20.40
CA ARG A 244 0.10 12.62 20.60
C ARG A 244 0.81 12.98 19.29
N LEU A 245 0.47 12.31 18.19
CA LEU A 245 0.99 12.67 16.87
C LEU A 245 0.44 14.02 16.41
N THR A 246 -0.85 14.25 16.59
CA THR A 246 -1.50 15.52 16.26
C THR A 246 -0.91 16.68 17.10
N ALA A 247 -0.68 16.47 18.41
CA ALA A 247 -0.05 17.47 19.26
C ALA A 247 1.37 17.83 18.77
N ARG A 248 2.16 16.88 18.24
CA ARG A 248 3.46 17.17 17.63
C ARG A 248 3.33 17.96 16.33
N VAL A 249 2.33 17.65 15.49
CA VAL A 249 2.05 18.43 14.27
C VAL A 249 1.65 19.87 14.64
N ILE A 250 0.80 20.04 15.64
CA ILE A 250 0.42 21.37 16.16
C ILE A 250 1.66 22.12 16.70
N GLN A 251 2.51 21.44 17.48
CA GLN A 251 3.77 22.02 17.95
C GLN A 251 4.66 22.51 16.80
N THR A 252 4.76 21.73 15.73
CA THR A 252 5.51 22.10 14.52
C THR A 252 4.99 23.41 13.89
N LYS A 253 3.66 23.58 13.84
CA LYS A 253 3.01 24.74 13.19
C LYS A 253 2.87 25.97 14.10
N THR A 254 2.67 25.76 15.41
CA THR A 254 2.32 26.85 16.36
C THR A 254 3.43 27.17 17.36
N GLN A 255 4.42 26.27 17.51
CA GLN A 255 5.47 26.30 18.54
C GLN A 255 4.93 26.10 19.99
N ILE A 256 3.65 25.75 20.16
CA ILE A 256 3.09 25.35 21.45
C ILE A 256 3.54 23.93 21.74
N PHE A 257 4.18 23.69 22.88
CA PHE A 257 4.71 22.37 23.22
C PHE A 257 3.60 21.30 23.30
N ALA A 258 3.78 20.18 22.60
CA ALA A 258 2.85 19.03 22.61
C ALA A 258 2.51 18.55 24.02
N LYS A 259 3.48 18.63 24.98
CA LYS A 259 3.23 18.27 26.38
C LYS A 259 2.14 19.15 27.00
N ARG A 260 2.19 20.48 26.77
CA ARG A 260 1.20 21.45 27.29
C ARG A 260 -0.18 21.25 26.67
N LEU A 261 -0.23 20.91 25.36
CA LEU A 261 -1.49 20.59 24.68
C LEU A 261 -2.16 19.34 25.32
N ILE A 262 -1.36 18.29 25.57
CA ILE A 262 -1.89 17.04 26.14
C ILE A 262 -2.27 17.18 27.61
N SER A 263 -1.54 18.00 28.39
CA SER A 263 -1.86 18.24 29.80
C SER A 263 -2.96 19.29 30.01
N GLY A 264 -3.38 20.00 28.94
CA GLY A 264 -4.35 21.09 29.04
C GLY A 264 -3.76 22.39 29.62
N GLU A 265 -2.44 22.48 29.74
CA GLU A 265 -1.72 23.66 30.29
C GLU A 265 -1.47 24.71 29.20
N ILE A 266 -2.53 25.13 28.49
CA ILE A 266 -2.48 26.16 27.45
C ILE A 266 -3.36 27.36 27.86
N THR A 267 -3.02 28.54 27.38
CA THR A 267 -3.81 29.75 27.58
C THR A 267 -5.00 29.80 26.60
N ASP A 268 -5.98 30.64 26.86
CA ASP A 268 -7.12 30.81 25.96
C ASP A 268 -6.69 31.31 24.57
N ASP A 269 -5.70 32.20 24.49
CA ASP A 269 -5.11 32.66 23.22
C ASP A 269 -4.43 31.52 22.44
N GLU A 270 -3.70 30.66 23.16
CA GLU A 270 -3.08 29.47 22.54
C GLU A 270 -4.15 28.47 22.08
N TYR A 271 -5.24 28.31 22.84
CA TYR A 271 -6.36 27.47 22.46
C TYR A 271 -7.03 27.97 21.17
N ASP A 272 -7.31 29.29 21.09
CA ASP A 272 -7.89 29.90 19.89
C ASP A 272 -6.96 29.75 18.67
N LYS A 273 -5.64 29.95 18.86
CA LYS A 273 -4.63 29.73 17.81
C LYS A 273 -4.62 28.30 17.30
N VAL A 274 -4.81 27.29 18.18
CA VAL A 274 -4.87 25.88 17.79
C VAL A 274 -6.19 25.58 17.09
N ARG A 275 -7.30 26.14 17.55
CA ARG A 275 -8.64 25.98 16.96
C ARG A 275 -8.71 26.51 15.52
N GLU A 276 -8.02 27.62 15.25
CA GLU A 276 -7.99 28.25 13.93
C GLU A 276 -6.93 27.63 12.98
N LEU A 277 -6.11 26.72 13.49
CA LEU A 277 -5.08 26.09 12.71
C LEU A 277 -5.67 25.12 11.68
N GLU A 278 -5.45 25.38 10.41
CA GLU A 278 -5.80 24.47 9.33
C GLU A 278 -4.74 23.34 9.23
N LEU A 279 -5.19 22.12 9.42
CA LEU A 279 -4.37 20.92 9.24
C LEU A 279 -4.76 20.19 7.94
N PRO A 280 -3.80 19.54 7.26
CA PRO A 280 -4.08 18.86 6.00
C PRO A 280 -4.98 17.63 6.23
N GLU A 281 -6.11 17.57 5.51
CA GLU A 281 -7.09 16.46 5.57
C GLU A 281 -6.57 15.16 4.92
N ASN A 282 -5.53 15.24 4.11
CA ASN A 282 -4.95 14.14 3.38
C ASN A 282 -3.86 13.38 4.17
N ILE A 283 -3.63 13.69 5.44
CA ILE A 283 -2.87 12.87 6.38
C ILE A 283 -3.83 12.06 7.24
N LEU A 284 -3.72 10.75 7.15
CA LEU A 284 -4.55 9.79 7.86
C LEU A 284 -3.70 9.05 8.91
N ILE A 285 -4.24 8.87 10.11
CA ILE A 285 -3.55 8.16 11.20
C ILE A 285 -4.36 6.93 11.57
N ASP A 286 -3.70 5.75 11.61
CA ASP A 286 -4.23 4.51 12.17
C ASP A 286 -3.38 4.11 13.38
N GLU A 287 -4.00 4.00 14.54
CA GLU A 287 -3.31 3.61 15.80
C GLU A 287 -2.94 2.12 15.84
N GLY A 288 -3.24 1.37 14.80
CA GLY A 288 -2.87 -0.04 14.69
C GLY A 288 -3.54 -0.95 15.75
N ILE A 289 -4.66 -0.53 16.32
CA ILE A 289 -5.37 -1.31 17.35
C ILE A 289 -5.81 -2.64 16.76
N GLY A 290 -5.43 -3.74 17.41
CA GLY A 290 -5.75 -5.10 16.97
C GLY A 290 -4.89 -5.65 15.83
N ILE A 291 -3.87 -4.91 15.39
CA ILE A 291 -2.89 -5.41 14.41
C ILE A 291 -1.98 -6.46 15.05
N ASN A 292 -1.76 -7.57 14.33
CA ASN A 292 -0.78 -8.61 14.65
C ASN A 292 -0.19 -9.19 13.34
N SER A 293 0.78 -10.08 13.46
CA SER A 293 1.46 -10.70 12.30
C SER A 293 0.53 -11.44 11.34
N GLN A 294 -0.62 -11.94 11.80
CA GLN A 294 -1.57 -12.71 10.98
C GLN A 294 -2.50 -11.81 10.16
N ASN A 295 -2.96 -10.68 10.72
CA ASN A 295 -3.94 -9.81 10.08
C ASN A 295 -3.34 -8.55 9.42
N PHE A 296 -2.03 -8.35 9.53
CA PHE A 296 -1.34 -7.14 9.08
C PHE A 296 -1.56 -6.84 7.58
N LYS A 297 -1.33 -7.85 6.71
CA LYS A 297 -1.57 -7.71 5.27
C LYS A 297 -3.02 -7.32 4.96
N THR A 298 -3.97 -8.01 5.58
CA THR A 298 -5.40 -7.76 5.37
C THR A 298 -5.79 -6.35 5.82
N ARG A 299 -5.21 -5.88 6.94
CA ARG A 299 -5.42 -4.51 7.43
C ARG A 299 -4.89 -3.47 6.45
N LEU A 300 -3.66 -3.62 5.94
CA LEU A 300 -3.07 -2.72 4.93
C LEU A 300 -3.95 -2.62 3.68
N ILE A 301 -4.38 -3.78 3.14
CA ILE A 301 -5.25 -3.84 1.96
C ILE A 301 -6.59 -3.15 2.24
N SER A 302 -7.21 -3.41 3.40
CA SER A 302 -8.49 -2.81 3.79
C SER A 302 -8.38 -1.29 3.90
N LEU A 303 -7.33 -0.78 4.58
CA LEU A 303 -7.07 0.65 4.70
C LEU A 303 -6.85 1.28 3.32
N HIS A 304 -6.04 0.66 2.46
CA HIS A 304 -5.79 1.20 1.12
C HIS A 304 -7.05 1.19 0.24
N LYS A 305 -7.86 0.13 0.28
CA LYS A 305 -9.13 0.09 -0.46
C LYS A 305 -10.07 1.21 -0.04
N LYS A 306 -10.11 1.53 1.27
CA LYS A 306 -11.00 2.55 1.82
C LYS A 306 -10.50 3.97 1.56
N TYR A 307 -9.21 4.21 1.76
CA TYR A 307 -8.65 5.56 1.80
C TYR A 307 -7.81 5.94 0.59
N ARG A 308 -7.32 4.98 -0.22
CA ARG A 308 -6.53 5.21 -1.44
C ARG A 308 -5.34 6.14 -1.21
N PHE A 309 -4.47 5.81 -0.28
CA PHE A 309 -3.27 6.58 0.02
C PHE A 309 -2.11 6.27 -0.94
N ASP A 310 -1.26 7.27 -1.18
CA ASP A 310 -0.07 7.17 -2.04
C ASP A 310 1.18 6.76 -1.27
N VAL A 311 1.25 7.14 0.02
CA VAL A 311 2.38 6.91 0.91
C VAL A 311 1.89 6.28 2.20
N CYS A 312 2.62 5.29 2.70
CA CYS A 312 2.32 4.63 3.97
C CYS A 312 3.55 4.59 4.87
N TYR A 313 3.44 5.15 6.05
CA TYR A 313 4.45 5.07 7.11
C TYR A 313 4.03 4.05 8.17
N ILE A 314 4.98 3.21 8.63
CA ILE A 314 4.77 2.23 9.69
C ILE A 314 5.74 2.54 10.84
N ASP A 315 5.22 3.07 11.96
CA ASP A 315 6.00 3.49 13.13
C ASP A 315 5.63 2.65 14.36
N TYR A 316 6.41 1.70 14.74
CA TYR A 316 7.53 1.03 14.11
C TYR A 316 7.29 -0.49 14.09
N PHE A 317 7.87 -1.13 13.09
CA PHE A 317 7.59 -2.51 12.70
C PHE A 317 7.69 -3.55 13.84
N GLN A 318 8.67 -3.41 14.75
CA GLN A 318 8.88 -4.38 15.84
C GLN A 318 7.82 -4.33 16.95
N LYS A 319 6.89 -3.36 16.91
CA LYS A 319 5.74 -3.32 17.85
C LYS A 319 4.58 -4.20 17.43
N ILE A 320 4.62 -4.74 16.21
CA ILE A 320 3.57 -5.66 15.76
C ILE A 320 3.65 -6.96 16.58
N PRO A 321 2.58 -7.35 17.30
CA PRO A 321 2.58 -8.56 18.09
C PRO A 321 2.80 -9.80 17.22
N MET A 322 3.77 -10.63 17.59
CA MET A 322 4.09 -11.89 16.94
C MET A 322 3.44 -13.05 17.68
N THR A 323 2.91 -14.02 16.95
CA THR A 323 2.35 -15.25 17.49
C THR A 323 3.43 -16.33 17.46
N GLY A 324 4.10 -16.60 18.60
CA GLY A 324 5.14 -17.62 18.69
C GLY A 324 6.36 -17.20 19.50
N LYS A 325 7.37 -18.07 19.58
CA LYS A 325 8.63 -17.85 20.30
C LYS A 325 9.82 -18.33 19.45
N GLY A 326 10.99 -17.73 19.68
CA GLY A 326 12.25 -18.14 19.04
C GLY A 326 12.24 -17.97 17.52
N SER A 327 12.69 -18.98 16.78
CA SER A 327 12.81 -18.98 15.30
C SER A 327 11.49 -18.72 14.56
N LEU A 328 10.34 -19.00 15.19
CA LEU A 328 9.03 -18.68 14.60
C LEU A 328 8.78 -17.17 14.50
N VAL A 329 9.33 -16.39 15.43
CA VAL A 329 9.20 -14.92 15.40
C VAL A 329 9.97 -14.34 14.21
N GLU A 330 11.19 -14.83 13.98
CA GLU A 330 12.01 -14.40 12.84
C GLU A 330 11.35 -14.75 11.50
N LEU A 331 10.79 -15.95 11.38
CA LEU A 331 10.03 -16.36 10.21
C LEU A 331 8.82 -15.46 9.97
N GLN A 332 8.10 -15.05 11.02
CA GLN A 332 6.97 -14.13 10.90
C GLN A 332 7.40 -12.73 10.45
N PHE A 333 8.54 -12.22 10.94
CA PHE A 333 9.10 -10.97 10.46
C PHE A 333 9.40 -11.02 8.95
N ASN A 334 10.03 -12.10 8.47
CA ASN A 334 10.35 -12.30 7.06
C ASN A 334 9.08 -12.42 6.19
N LEU A 335 8.05 -13.10 6.69
CA LEU A 335 6.76 -13.20 6.01
C LEU A 335 6.08 -11.82 5.91
N MET A 336 6.08 -11.04 6.99
CA MET A 336 5.49 -9.70 7.00
C MET A 336 6.24 -8.75 6.06
N GLU A 337 7.57 -8.82 6.02
CA GLU A 337 8.37 -8.07 5.05
C GLU A 337 7.95 -8.38 3.62
N THR A 338 7.89 -9.68 3.26
CA THR A 338 7.43 -10.13 1.95
C THR A 338 6.02 -9.60 1.64
N GLN A 339 5.12 -9.60 2.63
CA GLN A 339 3.76 -9.08 2.49
C GLN A 339 3.72 -7.56 2.27
N ILE A 340 4.58 -6.80 2.96
CA ILE A 340 4.69 -5.33 2.78
C ILE A 340 5.22 -5.01 1.38
N CYS A 341 6.26 -5.72 0.93
CA CYS A 341 6.83 -5.54 -0.40
C CYS A 341 5.82 -5.86 -1.51
N ALA A 342 5.07 -6.96 -1.36
CA ALA A 342 4.00 -7.31 -2.27
C ALA A 342 2.88 -6.26 -2.27
N PHE A 343 2.45 -5.79 -1.09
CA PHE A 343 1.44 -4.74 -0.97
C PHE A 343 1.87 -3.44 -1.67
N ALA A 344 3.10 -2.97 -1.43
CA ALA A 344 3.64 -1.77 -2.06
C ALA A 344 3.59 -1.87 -3.59
N LYS A 345 4.05 -3.01 -4.14
CA LYS A 345 4.11 -3.30 -5.57
C LYS A 345 2.73 -3.43 -6.22
N GLU A 346 1.80 -4.15 -5.59
CA GLU A 346 0.45 -4.43 -6.12
C GLU A 346 -0.46 -3.19 -6.09
N ASN A 347 -0.22 -2.26 -5.17
CA ASN A 347 -1.09 -1.10 -4.94
C ASN A 347 -0.47 0.24 -5.34
N SER A 348 0.73 0.24 -5.91
CA SER A 348 1.47 1.46 -6.31
C SER A 348 1.65 2.47 -5.16
N VAL A 349 1.97 1.96 -3.98
CA VAL A 349 2.19 2.75 -2.75
C VAL A 349 3.68 2.83 -2.45
N ALA A 350 4.16 3.99 -2.03
CA ALA A 350 5.47 4.14 -1.40
C ALA A 350 5.35 3.79 0.09
N VAL A 351 6.01 2.74 0.54
CA VAL A 351 5.95 2.31 1.95
C VAL A 351 7.27 2.64 2.65
N CYS A 352 7.20 3.36 3.76
CA CYS A 352 8.33 3.63 4.63
C CYS A 352 8.13 2.93 5.97
N VAL A 353 9.08 2.06 6.33
CA VAL A 353 9.05 1.29 7.57
C VAL A 353 10.13 1.81 8.51
N LEU A 354 9.74 2.23 9.69
CA LEU A 354 10.70 2.56 10.74
C LEU A 354 11.14 1.30 11.49
N SER A 355 12.43 1.20 11.70
CA SER A 355 13.06 0.13 12.47
C SER A 355 13.89 0.71 13.60
N GLN A 356 13.81 0.09 14.77
CA GLN A 356 14.63 0.44 15.90
C GLN A 356 15.92 -0.37 15.88
N LEU A 357 17.07 0.31 16.08
CA LEU A 357 18.36 -0.35 16.18
C LEU A 357 18.54 -1.07 17.53
N THR A 358 19.29 -2.16 17.51
CA THR A 358 19.75 -2.84 18.75
C THR A 358 20.67 -1.90 19.55
N ARG A 359 20.69 -2.10 20.87
CA ARG A 359 21.65 -1.40 21.74
C ARG A 359 23.03 -2.02 21.56
N GLY A 360 23.85 -1.48 20.67
CA GLY A 360 25.23 -1.91 20.40
C GLY A 360 26.02 -0.77 19.77
N GLU A 361 27.32 -0.94 19.61
CA GLU A 361 28.21 0.07 18.99
C GLU A 361 28.11 0.08 17.47
N ASN A 362 27.68 -1.04 16.85
CA ASN A 362 27.52 -1.13 15.40
C ASN A 362 26.26 -0.40 14.94
N ASN A 363 26.42 0.48 13.97
CA ASN A 363 25.34 1.25 13.35
C ASN A 363 25.00 0.78 11.91
N GLY A 364 25.44 -0.42 11.50
CA GLY A 364 25.19 -1.00 10.19
C GLY A 364 23.90 -1.81 10.11
N LEU A 365 23.64 -2.42 8.95
CA LEU A 365 22.44 -3.26 8.68
C LEU A 365 22.20 -4.34 9.73
N GLU A 366 23.27 -4.92 10.28
CA GLU A 366 23.21 -5.96 11.33
C GLU A 366 22.56 -5.47 12.64
N SER A 367 22.51 -4.16 12.86
CA SER A 367 21.89 -3.57 14.04
C SER A 367 20.37 -3.36 13.94
N LEU A 368 19.77 -3.62 12.78
CA LEU A 368 18.31 -3.57 12.61
C LEU A 368 17.65 -4.70 13.39
N ARG A 369 16.79 -4.35 14.33
CA ARG A 369 16.04 -5.33 15.11
C ARG A 369 14.96 -5.98 14.24
N GLY A 370 14.87 -7.31 14.32
CA GLY A 370 13.82 -8.08 13.67
C GLY A 370 14.22 -8.65 12.31
N GLY A 371 15.54 -8.70 12.00
CA GLY A 371 16.15 -9.41 10.86
C GLY A 371 15.30 -9.54 9.58
N GLY A 372 15.85 -9.17 8.44
CA GLY A 372 15.21 -9.45 7.16
C GLY A 372 14.54 -8.27 6.47
N ILE A 373 13.99 -7.26 7.19
CA ILE A 373 13.25 -6.17 6.53
C ILE A 373 14.12 -5.36 5.55
N GLU A 374 15.42 -5.34 5.78
CA GLU A 374 16.39 -4.73 4.87
C GLU A 374 16.59 -5.54 3.58
N GLN A 375 16.26 -6.85 3.57
CA GLN A 375 16.49 -7.70 2.39
C GLN A 375 15.55 -7.35 1.25
N GLY A 376 14.27 -7.20 1.51
CA GLY A 376 13.24 -6.81 0.55
C GLY A 376 13.19 -5.32 0.26
N ALA A 377 13.71 -4.49 1.16
CA ALA A 377 13.72 -3.05 0.98
C ALA A 377 14.53 -2.63 -0.25
N GLN A 378 14.02 -1.64 -0.95
CA GLN A 378 14.69 -0.99 -2.08
C GLN A 378 15.79 -0.04 -1.57
N GLN A 379 15.50 0.63 -0.48
CA GLN A 379 16.39 1.60 0.15
C GLN A 379 16.43 1.40 1.66
N VAL A 380 17.61 1.59 2.25
CA VAL A 380 17.82 1.56 3.71
C VAL A 380 18.66 2.74 4.14
N TYR A 381 18.11 3.58 4.99
CA TYR A 381 18.77 4.73 5.58
C TYR A 381 18.95 4.54 7.08
N MET A 382 20.13 4.87 7.58
CA MET A 382 20.46 4.83 9.01
C MET A 382 20.64 6.25 9.54
N PHE A 383 19.83 6.61 10.53
CA PHE A 383 19.94 7.92 11.21
C PHE A 383 20.81 7.75 12.45
N ILE A 384 21.92 8.47 12.49
CA ILE A 384 22.95 8.33 13.51
C ILE A 384 23.14 9.69 14.17
N ASP A 385 22.76 9.80 15.44
CA ASP A 385 23.15 10.93 16.29
C ASP A 385 24.51 10.58 16.95
N GLU A 386 25.58 11.04 16.36
CA GLU A 386 26.94 10.76 16.82
C GLU A 386 27.21 11.38 18.21
N ASN A 387 26.47 12.42 18.58
CA ASN A 387 26.63 13.15 19.82
C ASN A 387 25.64 12.76 20.92
N ILE A 388 24.86 11.71 20.72
CA ILE A 388 23.76 11.32 21.63
C ILE A 388 24.24 11.06 23.06
N ASN A 389 25.44 10.51 23.24
CA ASN A 389 25.99 10.19 24.54
C ASN A 389 26.49 11.47 25.27
N ASP A 390 27.05 12.42 24.53
CA ASP A 390 27.61 13.65 25.06
C ASP A 390 26.52 14.67 25.40
N THR A 391 25.41 14.61 24.69
CA THR A 391 24.31 15.59 24.78
C THR A 391 23.08 15.11 25.57
N LYS A 392 23.02 13.83 25.96
CA LYS A 392 21.81 13.25 26.58
C LYS A 392 21.37 13.89 27.90
N ASN A 393 22.31 14.50 28.64
CA ASN A 393 22.07 15.15 29.93
C ASN A 393 21.98 16.71 29.80
N LEU A 394 22.08 17.25 28.57
CA LEU A 394 21.97 18.66 28.29
C LEU A 394 20.57 18.99 27.78
N GLU A 395 20.05 20.16 28.16
CA GLU A 395 18.89 20.73 27.50
C GLU A 395 19.26 21.09 26.05
N PHE A 396 18.27 21.01 25.13
CA PHE A 396 18.53 21.22 23.69
C PHE A 396 19.28 22.52 23.41
N LEU A 397 18.93 23.62 24.09
CA LEU A 397 19.57 24.92 23.90
C LEU A 397 20.98 25.02 24.52
N GLN A 398 21.35 24.14 25.45
CA GLN A 398 22.66 24.04 26.05
C GLN A 398 23.67 23.29 25.16
N ILE A 399 23.18 22.55 24.15
CA ILE A 399 24.04 21.83 23.22
C ILE A 399 24.76 22.86 22.31
N PRO A 400 26.07 22.72 22.07
CA PRO A 400 26.81 23.59 21.15
C PRO A 400 26.12 23.65 19.75
N GLU A 401 26.05 24.84 19.16
CA GLU A 401 25.30 25.06 17.90
C GLU A 401 25.78 24.18 16.75
N ASN A 402 27.07 23.90 16.66
CA ASN A 402 27.68 23.10 15.59
C ASN A 402 27.29 21.60 15.62
N ILE A 403 26.75 21.10 16.74
CA ILE A 403 26.33 19.71 16.91
C ILE A 403 24.85 19.58 17.30
N ARG A 404 24.21 20.72 17.62
CA ARG A 404 22.82 20.75 18.09
C ARG A 404 21.87 20.22 17.02
N GLY A 405 21.19 19.12 17.34
CA GLY A 405 20.23 18.50 16.43
C GLY A 405 20.80 17.90 15.14
N ARG A 406 22.14 17.81 15.04
CA ARG A 406 22.81 17.24 13.87
C ARG A 406 22.67 15.72 13.89
N ILE A 407 22.15 15.16 12.81
CA ILE A 407 21.99 13.73 12.60
C ILE A 407 22.63 13.38 11.26
N LYS A 408 23.55 12.44 11.28
CA LYS A 408 24.15 11.87 10.10
C LYS A 408 23.24 10.80 9.51
N VAL A 409 23.06 10.83 8.21
CA VAL A 409 22.31 9.83 7.47
C VAL A 409 23.25 9.02 6.61
N ASN A 410 23.36 7.74 6.90
CA ASN A 410 24.04 6.78 6.05
C ASN A 410 22.98 6.04 5.20
N CYS A 411 23.21 5.98 3.90
CA CYS A 411 22.45 5.13 3.02
C CYS A 411 23.17 3.79 2.91
N GLU A 412 22.68 2.76 3.55
CA GLU A 412 23.27 1.41 3.56
C GLU A 412 22.88 0.57 2.35
N LYS A 413 21.77 0.93 1.71
CA LYS A 413 21.24 0.26 0.52
C LYS A 413 20.44 1.23 -0.33
N ASN A 414 20.72 1.26 -1.62
CA ASN A 414 19.93 1.97 -2.62
C ASN A 414 20.03 1.23 -3.96
N ARG A 415 18.90 0.74 -4.48
CA ARG A 415 18.83 0.03 -5.75
C ARG A 415 18.39 0.91 -6.90
N ASP A 416 17.86 2.10 -6.63
CA ASP A 416 17.25 2.99 -7.63
C ASP A 416 18.20 4.12 -8.04
N ASP A 417 19.11 4.54 -7.15
CA ASP A 417 19.97 5.71 -7.37
C ASP A 417 21.38 5.47 -6.79
N SER A 418 22.28 6.41 -7.10
CA SER A 418 23.58 6.47 -6.45
C SER A 418 23.42 6.65 -4.93
N TYR A 419 24.38 6.12 -4.19
CA TYR A 419 24.45 6.25 -2.73
C TYR A 419 24.49 7.72 -2.31
N LEU A 420 23.45 8.20 -1.65
CA LEU A 420 23.37 9.55 -1.12
C LEU A 420 23.16 9.48 0.39
N GLY A 421 24.24 9.67 1.14
CA GLY A 421 24.21 10.00 2.55
C GLY A 421 24.27 11.52 2.73
N GLY A 422 23.99 12.00 3.92
CA GLY A 422 24.03 13.43 4.20
C GLY A 422 23.83 13.73 5.67
N GLU A 423 23.55 14.97 5.95
CA GLU A 423 23.28 15.44 7.30
C GLU A 423 21.92 16.12 7.35
N ILE A 424 21.20 15.87 8.41
CA ILE A 424 19.89 16.46 8.67
C ILE A 424 19.90 17.19 10.00
N TYR A 425 19.04 18.18 10.10
CA TYR A 425 18.79 18.93 11.31
C TYR A 425 17.48 18.50 11.94
N PHE A 426 17.53 18.12 13.23
CA PHE A 426 16.35 17.84 14.03
C PHE A 426 16.16 18.94 15.08
N ASP A 427 15.24 19.84 14.84
CA ASP A 427 14.79 20.80 15.83
C ASP A 427 13.88 20.12 16.86
N LYS A 428 14.44 19.74 18.00
CA LYS A 428 13.69 19.08 19.09
C LYS A 428 12.64 19.99 19.73
N LEU A 429 12.82 21.31 19.66
CA LEU A 429 11.86 22.27 20.22
C LEU A 429 10.63 22.43 19.33
N ARG A 430 10.82 22.39 18.01
CA ARG A 430 9.73 22.50 17.04
C ARG A 430 9.22 21.15 16.54
N GLN A 431 9.92 20.05 16.87
CA GLN A 431 9.65 18.71 16.35
C GLN A 431 9.73 18.63 14.82
N VAL A 432 10.62 19.41 14.21
CA VAL A 432 10.81 19.51 12.76
C VAL A 432 12.13 18.87 12.36
N MET A 433 12.11 18.15 11.24
CA MET A 433 13.31 17.62 10.61
C MET A 433 13.47 18.22 9.21
N MET A 434 14.67 18.66 8.87
CA MET A 434 14.99 19.31 7.61
C MET A 434 16.43 19.01 7.18
N ASP A 435 16.78 19.39 5.96
CA ASP A 435 18.17 19.33 5.48
C ASP A 435 19.07 20.23 6.30
N TRP A 436 20.27 19.75 6.63
CA TRP A 436 21.24 20.53 7.43
C TRP A 436 21.64 21.84 6.75
N SER A 437 21.75 21.87 5.42
CA SER A 437 22.12 23.06 4.65
C SER A 437 21.08 24.20 4.75
N LEU A 438 19.80 23.85 4.96
CA LEU A 438 18.73 24.83 5.13
C LEU A 438 18.76 25.52 6.50
N ASN A 439 19.26 24.82 7.53
CA ASN A 439 19.38 25.37 8.88
C ASN A 439 20.28 26.59 8.93
N THR A 440 21.36 26.61 8.15
CA THR A 440 22.32 27.74 8.13
C THR A 440 21.72 29.03 7.57
N ASN A 441 20.73 28.93 6.67
CA ASN A 441 20.05 30.08 6.05
C ASN A 441 18.90 30.61 6.92
N GLU A 442 18.14 29.73 7.57
CA GLU A 442 17.01 30.13 8.45
C GLU A 442 17.47 30.65 9.81
N VAL A 443 18.59 30.16 10.34
CA VAL A 443 19.19 30.71 11.59
C VAL A 443 19.63 32.16 11.40
N GLY A 444 20.02 32.58 10.19
CA GLY A 444 20.27 33.98 9.83
C GLY A 444 19.03 34.88 9.99
N ILE A 445 17.89 34.39 9.49
CA ILE A 445 16.60 35.10 9.54
C ILE A 445 16.04 35.18 10.99
N ILE A 446 16.33 34.15 11.81
CA ILE A 446 15.92 34.14 13.23
C ILE A 446 16.79 35.05 14.10
N LYS A 447 18.06 35.23 13.76
CA LYS A 447 18.91 36.24 14.44
C LYS A 447 18.43 37.67 14.20
N GLU A 448 17.95 38.00 13.00
CA GLU A 448 17.35 39.32 12.74
C GLU A 448 16.01 39.53 13.47
N LYS A 449 15.18 38.50 13.62
CA LYS A 449 13.92 38.60 14.39
C LYS A 449 14.11 38.60 15.91
N LYS A 450 15.21 38.03 16.46
CA LYS A 450 15.49 38.08 17.91
C LYS A 450 15.86 39.47 18.37
N ASN A 451 16.44 40.28 17.49
CA ASN A 451 16.79 41.68 17.82
C ASN A 451 15.56 42.62 17.83
N GLU A 452 14.37 42.17 17.35
CA GLU A 452 13.12 42.92 17.43
C GLU A 452 12.25 42.62 18.67
N PHE A 453 12.58 41.53 19.43
CA PHE A 453 11.80 41.12 20.60
C PHE A 453 12.47 41.30 21.97
N ASP A 454 13.65 41.88 22.03
CA ASP A 454 14.34 42.22 23.30
C ASP A 454 14.01 43.64 23.82
N ILE A 455 12.82 44.14 23.47
CA ILE A 455 12.26 45.32 24.14
C ILE A 455 10.81 44.97 24.57
N PHE A 456 10.72 44.34 25.75
CA PHE A 456 9.73 44.50 26.81
C PHE A 456 9.86 43.35 27.82
#